data_ced5bc024e0085dc22c9248f6bb2b61f
#
_entry.id   ced5bc024e0085dc22c9248f6bb2b61f
#
_cell.length_a   1.000
_cell.length_b   1.000
_cell.length_c   1.000
_cell.angle_alpha   90.00
_cell.angle_beta   90.00
_cell.angle_gamma   90.00
#
_symmetry.space_group_name_H-M   'P 1'
#
loop_
_entity.id
_entity.type
_entity.pdbx_description
1 polymer ?
#
loop_
_entity_poly.entity_id
_entity_poly.type
_entity_poly.pdbx_seq_one_letter_code
_entity_poly.pdbx_strand_id
1 'polypeptide(L)'
;RVLEQALDDAHPLLNRLMFLLIFSSNMDEFFEIRVAGLKHQIALGDDSTGADGRLPKAVLAEISEIAHAQIVRQYEILNDTLLPALEAQGLRFRRRDQWTKAQKDWVQELFNNDIMPVISPIGLDPSHPFPRLVNKSLNFIVELEGKDAFGRAGGMAILPAPRSLPRLMALPKHLCSEGFTEYVFLSSMIHAHAEELFPGMKVRGCYQFRLTRNADMSVDPEEVSDLASALRGELLARRY
;
A
#
# COMPACT_ATOMS: atom_id res chain seq x y z
N ARG A 1 -19.24 12.72 5.33
CA ARG A 1 -20.46 11.86 5.40
C ARG A 1 -20.11 10.37 5.52
N VAL A 2 -19.36 9.77 4.57
CA VAL A 2 -19.02 8.32 4.63
C VAL A 2 -18.21 8.00 5.89
N LEU A 3 -17.20 8.82 6.20
CA LEU A 3 -16.37 8.65 7.38
C LEU A 3 -17.15 8.83 8.71
N GLU A 4 -18.18 9.67 8.72
CA GLU A 4 -19.08 9.87 9.87
C GLU A 4 -19.88 8.60 10.20
N GLN A 5 -20.26 7.80 9.16
CA GLN A 5 -20.94 6.52 9.37
C GLN A 5 -20.07 5.48 10.09
N ALA A 6 -18.74 5.61 10.01
CA ALA A 6 -17.82 4.77 10.77
C ALA A 6 -17.87 5.06 12.30
N LEU A 7 -18.35 6.24 12.70
CA LEU A 7 -18.53 6.66 14.09
C LEU A 7 -19.94 6.43 14.63
N ASP A 8 -20.92 6.18 13.77
CA ASP A 8 -22.31 6.01 14.16
C ASP A 8 -22.55 4.63 14.79
N ASP A 9 -22.82 4.61 16.09
CA ASP A 9 -23.07 3.40 16.86
C ASP A 9 -24.38 2.68 16.51
N ALA A 10 -25.26 3.31 15.71
CA ALA A 10 -26.44 2.65 15.16
C ALA A 10 -26.08 1.56 14.14
N HIS A 11 -24.87 1.59 13.58
CA HIS A 11 -24.40 0.57 12.66
C HIS A 11 -23.66 -0.57 13.39
N PRO A 12 -23.83 -1.83 12.94
CA PRO A 12 -23.03 -2.94 13.41
C PRO A 12 -21.53 -2.67 13.21
N LEU A 13 -20.69 -3.12 14.15
CA LEU A 13 -19.26 -2.78 14.20
C LEU A 13 -18.50 -3.07 12.89
N LEU A 14 -18.77 -4.23 12.25
CA LEU A 14 -18.14 -4.56 10.95
C LEU A 14 -18.63 -3.65 9.81
N ASN A 15 -19.86 -3.14 9.87
CA ASN A 15 -20.34 -2.16 8.90
C ASN A 15 -19.66 -0.81 9.10
N ARG A 16 -19.40 -0.41 10.35
CA ARG A 16 -18.60 0.79 10.65
C ARG A 16 -17.18 0.67 10.07
N LEU A 17 -16.53 -0.48 10.22
CA LEU A 17 -15.25 -0.76 9.57
C LEU A 17 -15.38 -0.71 8.04
N MET A 18 -16.46 -1.25 7.47
CA MET A 18 -16.73 -1.20 6.03
C MET A 18 -16.83 0.25 5.52
N PHE A 19 -17.52 1.15 6.22
CA PHE A 19 -17.60 2.57 5.85
C PHE A 19 -16.23 3.24 5.83
N LEU A 20 -15.37 2.89 6.78
CA LEU A 20 -13.98 3.39 6.80
C LEU A 20 -13.18 2.91 5.57
N LEU A 21 -13.36 1.65 5.15
CA LEU A 21 -12.74 1.11 3.93
C LEU A 21 -13.31 1.73 2.66
N ILE A 22 -14.62 1.98 2.60
CA ILE A 22 -15.29 2.71 1.50
C ILE A 22 -14.70 4.13 1.38
N PHE A 23 -14.50 4.82 2.51
CA PHE A 23 -13.85 6.12 2.49
C PHE A 23 -12.45 6.05 1.85
N SER A 24 -11.64 5.07 2.23
CA SER A 24 -10.31 4.84 1.64
C SER A 24 -10.38 4.62 0.12
N SER A 25 -11.33 3.79 -0.33
CA SER A 25 -11.54 3.51 -1.76
C SER A 25 -11.98 4.75 -2.53
N ASN A 26 -12.87 5.56 -1.96
CA ASN A 26 -13.31 6.82 -2.57
C ASN A 26 -12.15 7.83 -2.69
N MET A 27 -11.26 7.88 -1.68
CA MET A 27 -10.06 8.71 -1.75
C MET A 27 -9.12 8.23 -2.86
N ASP A 28 -8.92 6.93 -3.01
CA ASP A 28 -8.12 6.37 -4.10
C ASP A 28 -8.66 6.81 -5.46
N GLU A 29 -9.95 6.63 -5.72
CA GLU A 29 -10.59 7.01 -6.98
C GLU A 29 -10.52 8.52 -7.22
N PHE A 30 -10.72 9.33 -6.18
CA PHE A 30 -10.60 10.78 -6.27
C PHE A 30 -9.19 11.21 -6.71
N PHE A 31 -8.14 10.60 -6.12
CA PHE A 31 -6.76 10.89 -6.50
C PHE A 31 -6.40 10.34 -7.89
N GLU A 32 -6.88 9.17 -8.25
CA GLU A 32 -6.62 8.55 -9.55
C GLU A 32 -7.22 9.32 -10.73
N ILE A 33 -8.35 10.00 -10.52
CA ILE A 33 -9.10 10.66 -11.59
C ILE A 33 -8.99 12.18 -11.44
N ARG A 34 -9.51 12.74 -10.33
CA ARG A 34 -9.64 14.20 -10.22
C ARG A 34 -8.32 14.89 -9.95
N VAL A 35 -7.55 14.40 -8.99
CA VAL A 35 -6.24 14.97 -8.67
C VAL A 35 -5.24 14.73 -9.80
N ALA A 36 -5.30 13.57 -10.44
CA ALA A 36 -4.48 13.27 -11.61
C ALA A 36 -4.75 14.24 -12.76
N GLY A 37 -6.02 14.55 -13.06
CA GLY A 37 -6.38 15.55 -14.08
C GLY A 37 -5.84 16.94 -13.75
N LEU A 38 -5.95 17.40 -12.49
CA LEU A 38 -5.37 18.66 -12.05
C LEU A 38 -3.83 18.70 -12.20
N LYS A 39 -3.16 17.62 -11.82
CA LYS A 39 -1.71 17.49 -11.98
C LYS A 39 -1.27 17.51 -13.43
N HIS A 40 -2.03 16.86 -14.32
CA HIS A 40 -1.78 16.87 -15.74
C HIS A 40 -1.94 18.28 -16.33
N GLN A 41 -3.01 19.00 -15.98
CA GLN A 41 -3.24 20.38 -16.37
C GLN A 41 -2.07 21.29 -15.93
N ILE A 42 -1.62 21.16 -14.68
CA ILE A 42 -0.47 21.91 -14.17
C ILE A 42 0.82 21.57 -14.94
N ALA A 43 1.04 20.31 -15.28
CA ALA A 43 2.23 19.86 -16.01
C ALA A 43 2.28 20.40 -17.44
N LEU A 44 1.12 20.61 -18.08
CA LEU A 44 1.00 21.24 -19.39
C LEU A 44 1.14 22.77 -19.34
N GLY A 45 1.28 23.38 -18.15
CA GLY A 45 1.33 24.83 -17.99
C GLY A 45 -0.01 25.53 -18.25
N ASP A 46 -1.12 24.77 -18.22
CA ASP A 46 -2.46 25.32 -18.39
C ASP A 46 -2.93 25.92 -17.07
N ASP A 47 -2.91 27.25 -17.02
CA ASP A 47 -3.39 28.05 -15.88
C ASP A 47 -4.85 28.50 -16.06
N SER A 48 -5.62 27.84 -16.95
CA SER A 48 -7.05 28.11 -17.09
C SER A 48 -7.78 27.83 -15.77
N THR A 49 -8.60 28.78 -15.35
CA THR A 49 -9.38 28.64 -14.11
C THR A 49 -10.55 27.67 -14.29
N GLY A 50 -10.85 26.90 -13.26
CA GLY A 50 -12.07 26.09 -13.21
C GLY A 50 -13.35 26.95 -13.19
N ALA A 51 -14.50 26.30 -13.14
CA ALA A 51 -15.80 26.96 -13.05
C ALA A 51 -15.96 27.86 -11.80
N ASP A 52 -15.15 27.60 -10.76
CA ASP A 52 -15.06 28.37 -9.53
C ASP A 52 -14.09 29.55 -9.59
N GLY A 53 -13.46 29.81 -10.74
CA GLY A 53 -12.50 30.88 -10.97
C GLY A 53 -11.13 30.67 -10.31
N ARG A 54 -10.83 29.46 -9.83
CA ARG A 54 -9.61 29.14 -9.08
C ARG A 54 -8.55 28.51 -9.99
N LEU A 55 -7.28 28.84 -9.71
CA LEU A 55 -6.15 28.25 -10.42
C LEU A 55 -5.93 26.78 -10.00
N PRO A 56 -5.56 25.88 -10.93
CA PRO A 56 -5.33 24.46 -10.64
C PRO A 56 -4.35 24.21 -9.49
N LYS A 57 -3.27 24.98 -9.39
CA LYS A 57 -2.27 24.89 -8.30
C LYS A 57 -2.88 25.22 -6.93
N ALA A 58 -3.74 26.22 -6.84
CA ALA A 58 -4.40 26.62 -5.60
C ALA A 58 -5.41 25.55 -5.16
N VAL A 59 -6.17 25.00 -6.11
CA VAL A 59 -7.10 23.88 -5.85
C VAL A 59 -6.35 22.65 -5.37
N LEU A 60 -5.22 22.29 -6.00
CA LEU A 60 -4.42 21.14 -5.61
C LEU A 60 -3.84 21.28 -4.19
N ALA A 61 -3.38 22.49 -3.81
CA ALA A 61 -2.87 22.76 -2.48
C ALA A 61 -3.95 22.57 -1.40
N GLU A 62 -5.14 23.11 -1.62
CA GLU A 62 -6.28 22.94 -0.69
C GLU A 62 -6.75 21.49 -0.60
N ILE A 63 -6.83 20.77 -1.74
CA ILE A 63 -7.13 19.34 -1.75
C ILE A 63 -6.11 18.58 -0.89
N SER A 64 -4.82 18.89 -1.01
CA SER A 64 -3.77 18.23 -0.23
C SER A 64 -3.97 18.44 1.27
N GLU A 65 -4.26 19.66 1.70
CA GLU A 65 -4.50 19.98 3.11
C GLU A 65 -5.72 19.24 3.65
N ILE A 66 -6.86 19.33 2.96
CA ILE A 66 -8.10 18.66 3.37
C ILE A 66 -7.92 17.14 3.39
N ALA A 67 -7.28 16.56 2.36
CA ALA A 67 -7.07 15.12 2.27
C ALA A 67 -6.20 14.60 3.42
N HIS A 68 -5.10 15.30 3.75
CA HIS A 68 -4.26 14.93 4.89
C HIS A 68 -5.04 14.94 6.21
N ALA A 69 -5.82 15.99 6.47
CA ALA A 69 -6.65 16.07 7.66
C ALA A 69 -7.67 14.91 7.74
N GLN A 70 -8.31 14.57 6.62
CA GLN A 70 -9.27 13.47 6.57
C GLN A 70 -8.61 12.10 6.75
N ILE A 71 -7.40 11.90 6.22
CA ILE A 71 -6.63 10.65 6.41
C ILE A 71 -6.21 10.51 7.87
N VAL A 72 -5.71 11.57 8.51
CA VAL A 72 -5.41 11.55 9.95
C VAL A 72 -6.65 11.14 10.73
N ARG A 73 -7.79 11.76 10.47
CA ARG A 73 -9.06 11.42 11.11
C ARG A 73 -9.48 9.98 10.88
N GLN A 74 -9.29 9.44 9.67
CA GLN A 74 -9.57 8.04 9.34
C GLN A 74 -8.77 7.09 10.23
N TYR A 75 -7.45 7.35 10.41
CA TYR A 75 -6.59 6.51 11.24
C TYR A 75 -6.87 6.66 12.74
N GLU A 76 -7.27 7.83 13.22
CA GLU A 76 -7.77 8.01 14.59
C GLU A 76 -9.00 7.12 14.85
N ILE A 77 -10.00 7.18 13.95
CA ILE A 77 -11.21 6.33 14.06
C ILE A 77 -10.82 4.84 14.05
N LEU A 78 -9.92 4.43 13.16
CA LEU A 78 -9.47 3.04 13.10
C LEU A 78 -8.80 2.61 14.40
N ASN A 79 -7.79 3.37 14.85
CA ASN A 79 -6.91 2.95 15.94
C ASN A 79 -7.54 3.15 17.32
N ASP A 80 -8.29 4.24 17.50
CA ASP A 80 -8.78 4.65 18.82
C ASP A 80 -10.22 4.21 19.09
N THR A 81 -10.96 3.86 18.03
CA THR A 81 -12.39 3.47 18.16
C THR A 81 -12.62 2.04 17.67
N LEU A 82 -12.34 1.74 16.40
CA LEU A 82 -12.78 0.49 15.78
C LEU A 82 -11.92 -0.71 16.20
N LEU A 83 -10.60 -0.60 16.23
CA LEU A 83 -9.74 -1.71 16.64
C LEU A 83 -9.96 -2.11 18.10
N PRO A 84 -10.08 -1.18 19.08
CA PRO A 84 -10.44 -1.53 20.45
C PRO A 84 -11.82 -2.17 20.57
N ALA A 85 -12.81 -1.67 19.82
CA ALA A 85 -14.15 -2.26 19.83
C ALA A 85 -14.18 -3.67 19.25
N LEU A 86 -13.40 -3.95 18.19
CA LEU A 86 -13.23 -5.30 17.62
C LEU A 86 -12.55 -6.24 18.63
N GLU A 87 -11.51 -5.76 19.31
CA GLU A 87 -10.83 -6.52 20.34
C GLU A 87 -11.75 -6.87 21.51
N ALA A 88 -12.61 -5.95 21.93
CA ALA A 88 -13.63 -6.21 22.96
C ALA A 88 -14.65 -7.30 22.55
N GLN A 89 -14.83 -7.54 21.25
CA GLN A 89 -15.65 -8.61 20.69
C GLN A 89 -14.87 -9.89 20.35
N GLY A 90 -13.61 -10.00 20.81
CA GLY A 90 -12.77 -11.18 20.61
C GLY A 90 -12.10 -11.27 19.24
N LEU A 91 -12.04 -10.18 18.47
CA LEU A 91 -11.35 -10.12 17.20
C LEU A 91 -10.11 -9.22 17.31
N ARG A 92 -8.91 -9.77 17.17
CA ARG A 92 -7.66 -9.05 17.41
C ARG A 92 -6.71 -9.14 16.24
N PHE A 93 -6.07 -8.00 15.90
CA PHE A 93 -4.97 -7.92 14.95
C PHE A 93 -3.65 -7.85 15.70
N ARG A 94 -2.85 -8.91 15.61
CA ARG A 94 -1.56 -8.99 16.31
C ARG A 94 -0.51 -8.15 15.63
N ARG A 95 0.04 -7.20 16.37
CA ARG A 95 1.21 -6.43 15.94
C ARG A 95 2.47 -7.26 16.13
N ARG A 96 3.48 -7.02 15.32
CA ARG A 96 4.75 -7.78 15.30
C ARG A 96 5.46 -7.80 16.65
N ASP A 97 5.45 -6.71 17.38
CA ASP A 97 6.03 -6.56 18.72
C ASP A 97 5.31 -7.37 19.80
N GLN A 98 4.08 -7.79 19.53
CA GLN A 98 3.22 -8.56 20.43
C GLN A 98 3.23 -10.07 20.14
N TRP A 99 3.96 -10.54 19.13
CA TRP A 99 3.97 -11.96 18.79
C TRP A 99 4.68 -12.78 19.87
N THR A 100 4.02 -13.82 20.34
CA THR A 100 4.63 -14.85 21.20
C THR A 100 5.69 -15.63 20.42
N LYS A 101 6.53 -16.39 21.14
CA LYS A 101 7.51 -17.26 20.46
C LYS A 101 6.84 -18.22 19.48
N ALA A 102 5.79 -18.91 19.90
CA ALA A 102 5.07 -19.87 19.05
C ALA A 102 4.44 -19.19 17.81
N GLN A 103 3.96 -17.95 17.94
CA GLN A 103 3.45 -17.18 16.81
C GLN A 103 4.58 -16.76 15.85
N LYS A 104 5.75 -16.40 16.38
CA LYS A 104 6.94 -16.11 15.55
C LYS A 104 7.40 -17.34 14.78
N ASP A 105 7.46 -18.48 15.44
CA ASP A 105 7.86 -19.75 14.81
C ASP A 105 6.89 -20.12 13.67
N TRP A 106 5.58 -19.96 13.88
CA TRP A 106 4.57 -20.17 12.86
C TRP A 106 4.69 -19.17 11.69
N VAL A 107 4.92 -17.88 11.98
CA VAL A 107 5.12 -16.86 10.95
C VAL A 107 6.36 -17.16 10.11
N GLN A 108 7.46 -17.60 10.75
CA GLN A 108 8.68 -18.01 10.07
C GLN A 108 8.44 -19.17 9.11
N GLU A 109 7.72 -20.21 9.57
CA GLU A 109 7.37 -21.36 8.74
C GLU A 109 6.52 -20.94 7.53
N LEU A 110 5.48 -20.13 7.76
CA LEU A 110 4.62 -19.60 6.71
C LEU A 110 5.40 -18.71 5.74
N PHE A 111 6.32 -17.89 6.25
CA PHE A 111 7.16 -17.03 5.42
C PHE A 111 8.04 -17.89 4.48
N ASN A 112 8.70 -18.90 5.00
CA ASN A 112 9.59 -19.76 4.21
C ASN A 112 8.85 -20.59 3.16
N ASN A 113 7.67 -21.11 3.50
CA ASN A 113 6.95 -22.02 2.64
C ASN A 113 6.06 -21.33 1.60
N ASP A 114 5.40 -20.22 1.97
CA ASP A 114 4.35 -19.63 1.14
C ASP A 114 4.72 -18.22 0.64
N ILE A 115 5.48 -17.44 1.41
CA ILE A 115 5.73 -16.03 1.07
C ILE A 115 7.05 -15.87 0.32
N MET A 116 8.15 -16.39 0.84
CA MET A 116 9.48 -16.28 0.24
C MET A 116 9.53 -16.78 -1.21
N PRO A 117 8.91 -17.93 -1.58
CA PRO A 117 8.97 -18.44 -2.96
C PRO A 117 8.28 -17.56 -4.00
N VAL A 118 7.37 -16.66 -3.58
CA VAL A 118 6.57 -15.82 -4.48
C VAL A 118 6.93 -14.33 -4.40
N ILE A 119 7.87 -13.95 -3.54
CA ILE A 119 8.43 -12.60 -3.49
C ILE A 119 9.64 -12.50 -4.42
N SER A 120 9.65 -11.47 -5.25
CA SER A 120 10.80 -11.17 -6.13
C SER A 120 11.30 -9.75 -5.83
N PRO A 121 12.44 -9.60 -5.14
CA PRO A 121 13.06 -8.31 -4.91
C PRO A 121 13.50 -7.66 -6.23
N ILE A 122 13.30 -6.35 -6.35
CA ILE A 122 13.73 -5.54 -7.50
C ILE A 122 14.79 -4.56 -6.99
N GLY A 123 16.05 -4.75 -7.39
CA GLY A 123 17.12 -3.80 -7.09
C GLY A 123 16.88 -2.47 -7.80
N LEU A 124 17.08 -1.36 -7.09
CA LEU A 124 17.05 -0.03 -7.68
C LEU A 124 18.46 0.36 -8.10
N ASP A 125 18.64 0.60 -9.39
CA ASP A 125 19.88 1.09 -9.98
C ASP A 125 19.61 2.50 -10.54
N PRO A 126 20.39 3.52 -10.12
CA PRO A 126 20.23 4.89 -10.64
C PRO A 126 20.37 5.02 -12.17
N SER A 127 21.03 4.05 -12.82
CA SER A 127 21.16 4.01 -14.28
C SER A 127 19.93 3.51 -15.01
N HIS A 128 18.93 2.98 -14.28
CA HIS A 128 17.70 2.46 -14.85
C HIS A 128 16.48 3.27 -14.35
N PRO A 129 15.42 3.39 -15.16
CA PRO A 129 14.17 4.01 -14.72
C PRO A 129 13.58 3.27 -13.51
N PHE A 130 12.86 4.02 -12.68
CA PHE A 130 12.11 3.43 -11.56
C PHE A 130 11.14 2.34 -12.07
N PRO A 131 11.11 1.15 -11.45
CA PRO A 131 10.29 0.04 -11.92
C PRO A 131 8.80 0.38 -11.92
N ARG A 132 8.09 -0.12 -12.91
CA ARG A 132 6.62 0.04 -13.00
C ARG A 132 5.96 -0.87 -11.97
N LEU A 133 5.58 -0.29 -10.84
CA LEU A 133 4.83 -1.00 -9.81
C LEU A 133 3.32 -0.95 -10.11
N VAL A 134 2.62 -1.97 -9.66
CA VAL A 134 1.15 -2.06 -9.84
C VAL A 134 0.45 -0.98 -9.00
N ASN A 135 -0.55 -0.33 -9.59
CA ASN A 135 -1.35 0.68 -8.89
C ASN A 135 -2.01 0.11 -7.63
N LYS A 136 -2.00 0.88 -6.56
CA LYS A 136 -2.57 0.52 -5.24
C LYS A 136 -2.00 -0.76 -4.61
N SER A 137 -0.90 -1.31 -5.14
CA SER A 137 -0.25 -2.47 -4.54
C SER A 137 0.57 -2.09 -3.31
N LEU A 138 0.65 -3.03 -2.37
CA LEU A 138 1.55 -2.92 -1.23
C LEU A 138 2.97 -3.24 -1.69
N ASN A 139 3.89 -2.36 -1.37
CA ASN A 139 5.32 -2.52 -1.66
C ASN A 139 6.13 -2.12 -0.43
N PHE A 140 7.37 -2.56 -0.39
CA PHE A 140 8.35 -2.10 0.57
C PHE A 140 9.56 -1.56 -0.16
N ILE A 141 10.10 -0.46 0.34
CA ILE A 141 11.45 -0.01 -0.02
C ILE A 141 12.39 -0.48 1.07
N VAL A 142 13.47 -1.14 0.67
CA VAL A 142 14.46 -1.73 1.59
C VAL A 142 15.79 -1.06 1.32
N GLU A 143 16.39 -0.53 2.38
CA GLU A 143 17.73 0.03 2.38
C GLU A 143 18.73 -1.06 2.73
N LEU A 144 19.71 -1.28 1.88
CA LEU A 144 20.67 -2.38 1.93
C LEU A 144 22.09 -1.86 2.10
N GLU A 145 22.85 -2.50 2.96
CA GLU A 145 24.28 -2.26 3.16
C GLU A 145 25.06 -3.55 2.93
N GLY A 146 26.27 -3.41 2.35
CA GLY A 146 27.12 -4.54 2.06
C GLY A 146 27.28 -4.76 0.54
N LYS A 147 27.61 -5.97 0.16
CA LYS A 147 27.73 -6.37 -1.25
C LYS A 147 26.81 -7.56 -1.50
N ASP A 148 26.11 -7.52 -2.64
CA ASP A 148 25.34 -8.67 -3.09
C ASP A 148 26.25 -9.84 -3.55
N ALA A 149 25.62 -10.97 -3.89
CA ALA A 149 26.32 -12.16 -4.37
C ALA A 149 27.16 -11.90 -5.65
N PHE A 150 26.94 -10.81 -6.35
CA PHE A 150 27.68 -10.39 -7.55
C PHE A 150 28.74 -9.30 -7.25
N GLY A 151 28.92 -8.94 -5.96
CA GLY A 151 29.93 -7.95 -5.52
C GLY A 151 29.50 -6.49 -5.71
N ARG A 152 28.23 -6.20 -6.08
CA ARG A 152 27.72 -4.85 -6.21
C ARG A 152 27.47 -4.25 -4.83
N ALA A 153 27.85 -2.98 -4.65
CA ALA A 153 27.62 -2.27 -3.40
C ALA A 153 26.12 -2.16 -3.09
N GLY A 154 25.77 -2.15 -1.81
CA GLY A 154 24.42 -1.97 -1.31
C GLY A 154 23.78 -0.69 -1.82
N GLY A 155 22.47 -0.68 -1.85
CA GLY A 155 21.64 0.40 -2.33
C GLY A 155 20.21 0.25 -1.83
N MET A 156 19.26 0.45 -2.69
CA MET A 156 17.85 0.26 -2.39
C MET A 156 17.24 -0.85 -3.23
N ALA A 157 16.29 -1.56 -2.67
CA ALA A 157 15.48 -2.53 -3.37
C ALA A 157 14.00 -2.31 -3.08
N ILE A 158 13.14 -2.75 -4.00
CA ILE A 158 11.71 -2.80 -3.80
C ILE A 158 11.28 -4.25 -3.64
N LEU A 159 10.43 -4.51 -2.65
CA LEU A 159 9.73 -5.76 -2.46
C LEU A 159 8.25 -5.56 -2.76
N PRO A 160 7.75 -5.94 -3.93
CA PRO A 160 6.32 -5.99 -4.18
C PRO A 160 5.69 -7.11 -3.35
N ALA A 161 4.68 -6.79 -2.54
CA ALA A 161 3.96 -7.84 -1.81
C ALA A 161 3.13 -8.68 -2.78
N PRO A 162 3.18 -10.03 -2.68
CA PRO A 162 2.45 -10.91 -3.58
C PRO A 162 0.94 -10.64 -3.55
N ARG A 163 0.33 -10.50 -4.71
CA ARG A 163 -1.13 -10.30 -4.83
C ARG A 163 -1.92 -11.59 -4.70
N SER A 164 -1.27 -12.72 -4.92
CA SER A 164 -1.84 -14.07 -4.76
C SER A 164 -2.11 -14.44 -3.31
N LEU A 165 -1.43 -13.79 -2.36
CA LEU A 165 -1.60 -14.06 -0.94
C LEU A 165 -2.60 -13.09 -0.30
N PRO A 166 -3.42 -13.56 0.67
CA PRO A 166 -4.31 -12.70 1.42
C PRO A 166 -3.51 -11.69 2.25
N ARG A 167 -4.05 -10.47 2.39
CA ARG A 167 -3.44 -9.41 3.19
C ARG A 167 -3.50 -9.65 4.68
N LEU A 168 -4.45 -10.48 5.10
CA LEU A 168 -4.76 -10.80 6.47
C LEU A 168 -4.81 -12.31 6.62
N MET A 169 -4.01 -12.86 7.53
CA MET A 169 -3.91 -14.29 7.78
C MET A 169 -4.38 -14.61 9.18
N ALA A 170 -5.33 -15.55 9.30
CA ALA A 170 -5.81 -15.99 10.60
C ALA A 170 -4.76 -16.88 11.27
N LEU A 171 -4.49 -16.62 12.55
CA LEU A 171 -3.69 -17.52 13.36
C LEU A 171 -4.44 -18.83 13.62
N PRO A 172 -3.73 -19.98 13.63
CA PRO A 172 -4.30 -21.25 14.09
C PRO A 172 -4.89 -21.11 15.50
N LYS A 173 -6.00 -21.76 15.78
CA LYS A 173 -6.71 -21.65 17.06
C LYS A 173 -5.82 -21.87 18.29
N HIS A 174 -4.90 -22.84 18.22
CA HIS A 174 -3.97 -23.16 19.31
C HIS A 174 -2.90 -22.08 19.57
N LEU A 175 -2.73 -21.12 18.64
CA LEU A 175 -1.84 -19.98 18.78
C LEU A 175 -2.58 -18.69 19.16
N CYS A 176 -3.91 -18.71 19.17
CA CYS A 176 -4.74 -17.59 19.61
C CYS A 176 -4.84 -17.54 21.12
N SER A 177 -5.04 -16.36 21.68
CA SER A 177 -5.44 -16.19 23.06
C SER A 177 -6.84 -16.77 23.28
N GLU A 178 -7.11 -17.26 24.48
CA GLU A 178 -8.43 -17.81 24.82
C GLU A 178 -9.54 -16.77 24.59
N GLY A 179 -10.60 -17.18 23.91
CA GLY A 179 -11.73 -16.29 23.57
C GLY A 179 -11.50 -15.36 22.38
N PHE A 180 -10.32 -15.43 21.71
CA PHE A 180 -10.03 -14.56 20.59
C PHE A 180 -9.88 -15.32 19.27
N THR A 181 -10.29 -14.64 18.19
CA THR A 181 -9.86 -14.92 16.82
C THR A 181 -8.81 -13.87 16.46
N GLU A 182 -7.60 -14.32 16.18
CA GLU A 182 -6.46 -13.42 15.95
C GLU A 182 -5.93 -13.50 14.53
N TYR A 183 -5.48 -12.36 14.05
CA TYR A 183 -4.98 -12.19 12.68
C TYR A 183 -3.62 -11.52 12.67
N VAL A 184 -2.83 -11.83 11.65
CA VAL A 184 -1.54 -11.20 11.36
C VAL A 184 -1.57 -10.63 9.94
N PHE A 185 -1.03 -9.44 9.76
CA PHE A 185 -0.92 -8.83 8.43
C PHE A 185 0.26 -9.42 7.65
N LEU A 186 0.05 -9.69 6.38
CA LEU A 186 1.11 -10.07 5.43
C LEU A 186 2.27 -9.05 5.45
N SER A 187 1.95 -7.76 5.56
CA SER A 187 2.95 -6.71 5.67
C SER A 187 3.86 -6.87 6.90
N SER A 188 3.31 -7.31 8.04
CA SER A 188 4.09 -7.55 9.25
C SER A 188 5.02 -8.75 9.11
N MET A 189 4.59 -9.80 8.39
CA MET A 189 5.39 -10.98 8.10
C MET A 189 6.56 -10.64 7.17
N ILE A 190 6.29 -9.95 6.06
CA ILE A 190 7.33 -9.50 5.12
C ILE A 190 8.35 -8.60 5.81
N HIS A 191 7.88 -7.65 6.62
CA HIS A 191 8.76 -6.74 7.35
C HIS A 191 9.63 -7.47 8.37
N ALA A 192 9.10 -8.51 9.05
CA ALA A 192 9.84 -9.28 10.05
C ALA A 192 11.00 -10.08 9.43
N HIS A 193 10.83 -10.53 8.19
CA HIS A 193 11.75 -11.44 7.50
C HIS A 193 12.40 -10.82 6.25
N ALA A 194 12.35 -9.48 6.13
CA ALA A 194 12.91 -8.78 4.98
C ALA A 194 14.40 -9.07 4.76
N GLU A 195 15.17 -9.26 5.83
CA GLU A 195 16.61 -9.55 5.76
C GLU A 195 16.91 -10.90 5.09
N GLU A 196 16.03 -11.88 5.25
CA GLU A 196 16.18 -13.22 4.66
C GLU A 196 16.08 -13.21 3.13
N LEU A 197 15.48 -12.15 2.55
CA LEU A 197 15.37 -11.97 1.11
C LEU A 197 16.64 -11.40 0.45
N PHE A 198 17.64 -11.01 1.26
CA PHE A 198 18.88 -10.40 0.77
C PHE A 198 20.13 -11.08 1.36
N PRO A 199 20.42 -12.32 0.94
CA PRO A 199 21.57 -13.06 1.45
C PRO A 199 22.88 -12.30 1.27
N GLY A 200 23.67 -12.18 2.33
CA GLY A 200 24.98 -11.49 2.33
C GLY A 200 24.89 -9.97 2.46
N MET A 201 23.71 -9.39 2.53
CA MET A 201 23.49 -7.96 2.75
C MET A 201 22.81 -7.72 4.10
N LYS A 202 22.99 -6.52 4.65
CA LYS A 202 22.34 -6.09 5.87
C LYS A 202 21.20 -5.13 5.53
N VAL A 203 20.01 -5.39 6.06
CA VAL A 203 18.86 -4.47 5.95
C VAL A 203 19.00 -3.36 6.98
N ARG A 204 19.15 -2.11 6.53
CA ARG A 204 19.21 -0.91 7.38
C ARG A 204 17.82 -0.34 7.66
N GLY A 205 16.92 -0.45 6.69
CA GLY A 205 15.56 0.03 6.80
C GLY A 205 14.63 -0.75 5.88
N CYS A 206 13.37 -0.90 6.29
CA CYS A 206 12.32 -1.51 5.49
C CYS A 206 11.03 -0.74 5.73
N TYR A 207 10.54 -0.06 4.70
CA TYR A 207 9.42 0.88 4.80
C TYR A 207 8.34 0.48 3.80
N GLN A 208 7.11 0.31 4.28
CA GLN A 208 5.99 0.02 3.40
C GLN A 208 5.49 1.28 2.72
N PHE A 209 5.08 1.15 1.47
CA PHE A 209 4.46 2.21 0.70
C PHE A 209 3.46 1.67 -0.31
N ARG A 210 2.65 2.57 -0.82
CA ARG A 210 1.68 2.31 -1.88
C ARG A 210 1.74 3.46 -2.89
N LEU A 211 1.66 3.14 -4.17
CA LEU A 211 1.54 4.12 -5.23
C LEU A 211 0.08 4.27 -5.64
N THR A 212 -0.31 5.51 -5.90
CA THR A 212 -1.53 5.82 -6.64
C THR A 212 -1.14 6.43 -7.98
N ARG A 213 -1.58 5.83 -9.07
CA ARG A 213 -1.30 6.27 -10.44
C ARG A 213 -2.54 6.89 -11.06
N ASN A 214 -2.31 7.73 -12.08
CA ASN A 214 -3.37 8.23 -12.94
C ASN A 214 -4.16 7.06 -13.56
N ALA A 215 -5.49 7.13 -13.52
CA ALA A 215 -6.38 6.18 -14.20
C ALA A 215 -6.38 6.39 -15.72
N ASP A 216 -6.09 7.59 -16.19
CA ASP A 216 -6.06 7.89 -17.62
C ASP A 216 -4.85 7.25 -18.30
N MET A 217 -5.08 6.72 -19.47
CA MET A 217 -4.02 6.23 -20.36
C MET A 217 -3.45 7.43 -21.13
N SER A 218 -2.34 8.00 -20.66
CA SER A 218 -1.58 8.96 -21.44
C SER A 218 -0.55 8.20 -22.27
N VAL A 219 -0.88 7.98 -23.54
CA VAL A 219 0.10 7.58 -24.55
C VAL A 219 0.42 8.85 -25.33
N ASP A 220 1.68 9.27 -25.32
CA ASP A 220 2.08 10.40 -26.12
C ASP A 220 2.03 9.99 -27.60
N PRO A 221 1.11 10.55 -28.41
CA PRO A 221 0.96 10.15 -29.80
C PRO A 221 2.15 10.53 -30.67
N GLU A 222 3.04 11.45 -30.21
CA GLU A 222 4.23 11.87 -30.95
C GLU A 222 5.42 10.92 -30.74
N GLU A 223 5.47 10.19 -29.61
CA GLU A 223 6.54 9.24 -29.32
C GLU A 223 6.26 7.80 -29.80
N VAL A 224 5.06 7.51 -30.31
CA VAL A 224 4.62 6.15 -30.56
C VAL A 224 4.26 5.95 -32.02
N SER A 225 5.05 5.18 -32.73
CA SER A 225 4.82 4.79 -34.12
C SER A 225 3.62 3.83 -34.31
N ASP A 226 3.20 3.11 -33.26
CA ASP A 226 2.05 2.21 -33.23
C ASP A 226 1.25 2.36 -31.94
N LEU A 227 0.22 3.18 -31.99
CA LEU A 227 -0.69 3.48 -30.87
C LEU A 227 -1.38 2.20 -30.35
N ALA A 228 -1.71 1.25 -31.22
CA ALA A 228 -2.39 0.02 -30.80
C ALA A 228 -1.45 -0.89 -29.99
N SER A 229 -0.18 -0.96 -30.36
CA SER A 229 0.84 -1.72 -29.62
C SER A 229 1.14 -1.07 -28.27
N ALA A 230 1.27 0.25 -28.22
CA ALA A 230 1.49 1.00 -27.01
C ALA A 230 0.32 0.87 -26.02
N LEU A 231 -0.92 0.99 -26.50
CA LEU A 231 -2.14 0.77 -25.71
C LEU A 231 -2.23 -0.65 -25.15
N ARG A 232 -1.84 -1.67 -25.95
CA ARG A 232 -1.76 -3.05 -25.46
C ARG A 232 -0.72 -3.20 -24.36
N GLY A 233 0.44 -2.58 -24.51
CA GLY A 233 1.49 -2.55 -23.49
C GLY A 233 1.03 -1.93 -22.18
N GLU A 234 0.35 -0.77 -22.25
CA GLU A 234 -0.22 -0.11 -21.08
C GLU A 234 -1.34 -0.92 -20.41
N LEU A 235 -2.23 -1.53 -21.20
CA LEU A 235 -3.31 -2.40 -20.71
C LEU A 235 -2.73 -3.64 -20.01
N LEU A 236 -1.70 -4.27 -20.57
CA LEU A 236 -1.01 -5.40 -19.94
C LEU A 236 -0.32 -4.99 -18.64
N ALA A 237 0.38 -3.85 -18.63
CA ALA A 237 1.04 -3.33 -17.44
C ALA A 237 0.07 -2.96 -16.29
N ARG A 238 -1.22 -2.72 -16.61
CA ARG A 238 -2.28 -2.48 -15.60
C ARG A 238 -2.91 -3.77 -15.07
N ARG A 239 -2.82 -4.85 -15.83
CA ARG A 239 -3.45 -6.13 -15.50
C ARG A 239 -2.61 -6.99 -14.55
N TYR A 240 -1.32 -6.75 -14.52
CA TYR A 240 -0.34 -7.40 -13.66
C TYR A 240 0.34 -6.38 -12.75
#